data_fff1628e812053a29edd010261bddd17
#
_entry.id   fff1628e812053a29edd010261bddd17
#
_cell.length_a   1.000
_cell.length_b   1.000
_cell.length_c   1.000
_cell.angle_alpha   90.00
_cell.angle_beta   90.00
_cell.angle_gamma   90.00
#
_symmetry.space_group_name_H-M   'P 1'
#
loop_
_entity.id
_entity.type
_entity.pdbx_description
1 polymer ?
#
loop_
_entity_poly.entity_id
_entity_poly.type
_entity_poly.pdbx_seq_one_letter_code
_entity_poly.pdbx_strand_id
1 'polypeptide(L)'
;MEAICGVSFLGNCARSGTVILEELGAEHLRTGKPILYTSADSVIQIAAHESIVPLEQLYEICRRLRGLADRERIGRVIARPFLGEPGAFRRTANRHDFAMRPPETVLNRLEAAGVETIGVGKIGDIFSGSGLSQSLPTKSNAEGCATMDRLLAENPDRPRLLFTNLVDFDMLYGHRRDPAGYARALVEFDDWFGSRLPGLDSETLLLITADHGNDPTWRGTDHTREQVPLLMKGPGMPRNLGARESFADVAATVAEWFGIDSRGAAGLAGLAGKSFLA
;
A
#
# COMPACT_ATOMS: atom_id res chain seq x y z
N MET A 1 -11.07 -23.13 2.01
CA MET A 1 -11.98 -21.96 2.09
C MET A 1 -13.39 -22.38 2.43
N GLU A 2 -14.04 -23.26 1.67
CA GLU A 2 -15.44 -23.67 1.89
C GLU A 2 -15.72 -24.20 3.30
N ALA A 3 -14.85 -25.08 3.82
CA ALA A 3 -14.99 -25.62 5.18
C ALA A 3 -14.90 -24.54 6.28
N ILE A 4 -14.15 -23.46 6.03
CA ILE A 4 -13.99 -22.34 6.99
C ILE A 4 -15.22 -21.43 6.95
N CYS A 5 -15.76 -21.19 5.76
CA CYS A 5 -16.89 -20.28 5.55
C CYS A 5 -18.25 -20.94 5.75
N GLY A 6 -18.32 -22.27 5.63
CA GLY A 6 -19.58 -23.02 5.66
C GLY A 6 -20.43 -22.83 4.41
N VAL A 7 -19.82 -22.35 3.31
CA VAL A 7 -20.49 -22.13 2.02
C VAL A 7 -19.62 -22.61 0.88
N SER A 8 -20.23 -23.09 -0.20
CA SER A 8 -19.54 -23.41 -1.44
C SER A 8 -19.42 -22.19 -2.32
N PHE A 9 -18.36 -22.11 -3.11
CA PHE A 9 -18.09 -20.99 -4.01
C PHE A 9 -18.22 -21.39 -5.49
N LEU A 10 -18.57 -20.43 -6.32
CA LEU A 10 -18.39 -20.48 -7.77
C LEU A 10 -17.03 -19.88 -8.14
N GLY A 11 -16.46 -20.28 -9.28
CA GLY A 11 -15.26 -19.69 -9.85
C GLY A 11 -13.98 -20.30 -9.28
N ASN A 12 -13.28 -19.65 -8.35
CA ASN A 12 -11.93 -19.95 -7.88
C ASN A 12 -10.89 -19.83 -9.01
N CYS A 13 -10.90 -18.72 -9.70
CA CYS A 13 -10.05 -18.44 -10.86
C CYS A 13 -9.54 -17.00 -10.89
N ALA A 14 -8.49 -16.75 -11.70
CA ALA A 14 -8.02 -15.41 -11.99
C ALA A 14 -8.88 -14.78 -13.10
N ARG A 15 -9.55 -13.67 -12.80
CA ARG A 15 -10.42 -12.94 -13.73
C ARG A 15 -10.54 -11.48 -13.33
N SER A 16 -10.85 -10.63 -14.31
CA SER A 16 -11.31 -9.30 -13.97
C SER A 16 -12.72 -9.37 -13.36
N GLY A 17 -12.99 -8.47 -12.43
CA GLY A 17 -14.22 -8.58 -11.69
C GLY A 17 -15.48 -8.17 -12.44
N THR A 18 -15.39 -7.48 -13.59
CA THR A 18 -16.55 -7.25 -14.49
C THR A 18 -16.83 -8.48 -15.33
N VAL A 19 -15.78 -9.11 -15.87
CA VAL A 19 -15.91 -10.32 -16.69
C VAL A 19 -16.50 -11.47 -15.86
N ILE A 20 -16.04 -11.69 -14.64
CA ILE A 20 -16.52 -12.83 -13.85
C ILE A 20 -17.98 -12.68 -13.41
N LEU A 21 -18.47 -11.46 -13.24
CA LEU A 21 -19.89 -11.22 -12.97
C LEU A 21 -20.75 -11.62 -14.15
N GLU A 22 -20.34 -11.32 -15.38
CA GLU A 22 -21.05 -11.74 -16.59
C GLU A 22 -21.00 -13.27 -16.78
N GLU A 23 -19.86 -13.90 -16.49
CA GLU A 23 -19.69 -15.36 -16.61
C GLU A 23 -20.47 -16.14 -15.55
N LEU A 24 -20.49 -15.71 -14.30
CA LEU A 24 -21.01 -16.51 -13.17
C LEU A 24 -22.17 -15.87 -12.40
N GLY A 25 -22.54 -14.63 -12.71
CA GLY A 25 -23.58 -13.91 -11.99
C GLY A 25 -24.96 -14.58 -12.08
N ALA A 26 -25.33 -15.06 -13.26
CA ALA A 26 -26.59 -15.81 -13.45
C ALA A 26 -26.62 -17.11 -12.65
N GLU A 27 -25.50 -17.83 -12.57
CA GLU A 27 -25.40 -19.06 -11.75
C GLU A 27 -25.43 -18.74 -10.26
N HIS A 28 -24.79 -17.62 -9.85
CA HIS A 28 -24.88 -17.12 -8.48
C HIS A 28 -26.33 -16.83 -8.07
N LEU A 29 -27.09 -16.12 -8.91
CA LEU A 29 -28.51 -15.84 -8.64
C LEU A 29 -29.33 -17.12 -8.45
N ARG A 30 -29.05 -18.16 -9.26
CA ARG A 30 -29.77 -19.44 -9.20
C ARG A 30 -29.36 -20.29 -8.00
N THR A 31 -28.09 -20.28 -7.58
CA THR A 31 -27.54 -21.22 -6.59
C THR A 31 -27.34 -20.61 -5.19
N GLY A 32 -27.26 -19.28 -5.09
CA GLY A 32 -26.91 -18.58 -3.88
C GLY A 32 -25.42 -18.67 -3.50
N LYS A 33 -24.59 -19.38 -4.28
CA LYS A 33 -23.17 -19.55 -3.99
C LYS A 33 -22.38 -18.30 -4.33
N PRO A 34 -21.63 -17.69 -3.39
CA PRO A 34 -20.76 -16.53 -3.68
C PRO A 34 -19.71 -16.87 -4.74
N ILE A 35 -19.26 -15.86 -5.48
CA ILE A 35 -18.25 -15.99 -6.52
C ILE A 35 -16.88 -15.66 -5.94
N LEU A 36 -15.98 -16.64 -5.93
CA LEU A 36 -14.59 -16.53 -5.50
C LEU A 36 -13.69 -16.30 -6.71
N TYR A 37 -12.86 -15.27 -6.67
CA TYR A 37 -11.90 -14.98 -7.73
C TYR A 37 -10.71 -14.18 -7.22
N THR A 38 -9.67 -14.07 -8.02
CA THR A 38 -8.51 -13.19 -7.78
C THR A 38 -8.22 -12.34 -9.02
N SER A 39 -7.47 -11.28 -8.82
CA SER A 39 -6.87 -10.45 -9.87
C SER A 39 -5.34 -10.53 -9.75
N ALA A 40 -4.63 -9.65 -10.45
CA ALA A 40 -3.15 -9.66 -10.48
C ALA A 40 -2.48 -9.48 -9.11
N ASP A 41 -3.15 -8.81 -8.18
CA ASP A 41 -2.64 -8.58 -6.82
C ASP A 41 -2.81 -9.81 -5.92
N SER A 42 -2.08 -9.83 -4.79
CA SER A 42 -2.26 -10.82 -3.71
C SER A 42 -3.56 -10.57 -2.95
N VAL A 43 -4.69 -10.91 -3.56
CA VAL A 43 -6.03 -10.67 -3.03
C VAL A 43 -6.96 -11.88 -3.22
N ILE A 44 -7.88 -12.06 -2.27
CA ILE A 44 -9.06 -12.92 -2.40
C ILE A 44 -10.25 -12.01 -2.57
N GLN A 45 -11.03 -12.18 -3.63
CA GLN A 45 -12.23 -11.40 -3.87
C GLN A 45 -13.47 -12.31 -3.85
N ILE A 46 -14.48 -11.88 -3.10
CA ILE A 46 -15.76 -12.58 -2.96
C ILE A 46 -16.87 -11.67 -3.47
N ALA A 47 -17.46 -12.01 -4.61
CA ALA A 47 -18.60 -11.29 -5.13
C ALA A 47 -19.91 -11.99 -4.78
N ALA A 48 -20.92 -11.20 -4.43
CA ALA A 48 -22.28 -11.68 -4.20
C ALA A 48 -23.30 -10.59 -4.51
N HIS A 49 -24.45 -11.01 -5.03
CA HIS A 49 -25.58 -10.13 -5.29
C HIS A 49 -26.28 -9.80 -3.96
N GLU A 50 -26.50 -8.51 -3.68
CA GLU A 50 -26.99 -8.04 -2.37
C GLU A 50 -28.38 -8.58 -2.00
N SER A 51 -29.24 -8.90 -2.97
CA SER A 51 -30.55 -9.51 -2.71
C SER A 51 -30.50 -11.02 -2.44
N ILE A 52 -29.38 -11.69 -2.74
CA ILE A 52 -29.18 -13.14 -2.57
C ILE A 52 -28.38 -13.44 -1.31
N VAL A 53 -27.27 -12.71 -1.13
CA VAL A 53 -26.41 -12.80 0.05
C VAL A 53 -26.39 -11.41 0.70
N PRO A 54 -27.04 -11.24 1.84
CA PRO A 54 -27.02 -9.98 2.57
C PRO A 54 -25.60 -9.49 2.86
N LEU A 55 -25.37 -8.18 2.84
CA LEU A 55 -24.04 -7.57 3.02
C LEU A 55 -23.32 -8.10 4.27
N GLU A 56 -24.02 -8.19 5.40
CA GLU A 56 -23.39 -8.66 6.63
C GLU A 56 -22.95 -10.12 6.54
N GLN A 57 -23.69 -10.97 5.82
CA GLN A 57 -23.28 -12.34 5.57
C GLN A 57 -22.05 -12.41 4.66
N LEU A 58 -22.00 -11.57 3.61
CA LEU A 58 -20.82 -11.45 2.74
C LEU A 58 -19.59 -11.00 3.53
N TYR A 59 -19.74 -10.00 4.39
CA TYR A 59 -18.66 -9.50 5.24
C TYR A 59 -18.20 -10.56 6.24
N GLU A 60 -19.11 -11.35 6.81
CA GLU A 60 -18.75 -12.45 7.71
C GLU A 60 -17.96 -13.54 7.00
N ILE A 61 -18.33 -13.89 5.78
CA ILE A 61 -17.55 -14.82 4.94
C ILE A 61 -16.12 -14.28 4.76
N CYS A 62 -15.97 -13.00 4.44
CA CYS A 62 -14.67 -12.37 4.27
C CYS A 62 -13.85 -12.32 5.57
N ARG A 63 -14.48 -12.04 6.72
CA ARG A 63 -13.81 -12.08 8.04
C ARG A 63 -13.28 -13.46 8.37
N ARG A 64 -14.06 -14.52 8.13
CA ARG A 64 -13.62 -15.92 8.34
C ARG A 64 -12.44 -16.29 7.44
N LEU A 65 -12.45 -15.83 6.19
CA LEU A 65 -11.34 -16.06 5.26
C LEU A 65 -10.08 -15.27 5.66
N ARG A 66 -10.18 -14.17 6.41
CA ARG A 66 -9.02 -13.38 6.83
C ARG A 66 -8.02 -14.22 7.61
N GLY A 67 -8.47 -15.10 8.52
CA GLY A 67 -7.57 -15.97 9.29
C GLY A 67 -6.79 -16.99 8.45
N LEU A 68 -7.38 -17.48 7.34
CA LEU A 68 -6.66 -18.28 6.37
C LEU A 68 -5.69 -17.43 5.56
N ALA A 69 -6.17 -16.29 5.08
CA ALA A 69 -5.41 -15.39 4.24
C ALA A 69 -4.19 -14.79 4.98
N ASP A 70 -4.27 -14.60 6.31
CA ASP A 70 -3.13 -14.17 7.14
C ASP A 70 -2.02 -15.23 7.18
N ARG A 71 -2.38 -16.52 7.33
CA ARG A 71 -1.42 -17.62 7.29
C ARG A 71 -0.70 -17.73 5.93
N GLU A 72 -1.45 -17.49 4.86
CA GLU A 72 -0.94 -17.54 3.49
C GLU A 72 -0.34 -16.20 3.02
N ARG A 73 -0.25 -15.21 3.91
CA ARG A 73 0.26 -13.86 3.63
C ARG A 73 -0.44 -13.17 2.45
N ILE A 74 -1.74 -13.37 2.32
CA ILE A 74 -2.57 -12.71 1.30
C ILE A 74 -2.97 -11.33 1.83
N GLY A 75 -2.58 -10.29 1.14
CA GLY A 75 -2.72 -8.91 1.60
C GLY A 75 -4.16 -8.48 1.91
N ARG A 76 -5.13 -8.86 1.07
CA ARG A 76 -6.54 -8.44 1.24
C ARG A 76 -7.52 -9.57 0.95
N VAL A 77 -8.60 -9.61 1.74
CA VAL A 77 -9.85 -10.29 1.38
C VAL A 77 -10.88 -9.20 1.11
N ILE A 78 -11.49 -9.20 -0.06
CA ILE A 78 -12.33 -8.10 -0.52
C ILE A 78 -13.76 -8.59 -0.75
N ALA A 79 -14.71 -8.00 -0.05
CA ALA A 79 -16.13 -8.13 -0.36
C ALA A 79 -16.47 -7.26 -1.59
N ARG A 80 -17.07 -7.88 -2.62
CA ARG A 80 -17.47 -7.25 -3.87
C ARG A 80 -18.96 -7.40 -4.12
N PRO A 81 -19.81 -6.71 -3.38
CA PRO A 81 -21.24 -6.75 -3.61
C PRO A 81 -21.62 -6.15 -4.97
N PHE A 82 -22.66 -6.72 -5.56
CA PHE A 82 -23.19 -6.25 -6.83
C PHE A 82 -24.73 -6.36 -6.87
N LEU A 83 -25.33 -5.72 -7.85
CA LEU A 83 -26.76 -5.73 -8.17
C LEU A 83 -26.97 -5.85 -9.67
N GLY A 84 -28.20 -6.03 -10.11
CA GLY A 84 -28.61 -6.08 -11.52
C GLY A 84 -29.00 -7.48 -11.95
N GLU A 85 -29.23 -7.60 -13.25
CA GLU A 85 -29.68 -8.83 -13.91
C GLU A 85 -28.61 -9.30 -14.91
N PRO A 86 -28.66 -10.55 -15.41
CA PRO A 86 -27.74 -11.02 -16.43
C PRO A 86 -27.64 -10.05 -17.63
N GLY A 87 -26.40 -9.68 -17.98
CA GLY A 87 -26.11 -8.67 -19.02
C GLY A 87 -26.12 -7.22 -18.53
N ALA A 88 -26.48 -6.98 -17.26
CA ALA A 88 -26.52 -5.64 -16.68
C ALA A 88 -26.05 -5.60 -15.21
N PHE A 89 -25.16 -6.51 -14.84
CA PHE A 89 -24.59 -6.52 -13.49
C PHE A 89 -23.70 -5.31 -13.22
N ARG A 90 -23.85 -4.71 -12.03
CA ARG A 90 -23.07 -3.56 -11.61
C ARG A 90 -22.60 -3.73 -10.15
N ARG A 91 -21.34 -3.40 -9.89
CA ARG A 91 -20.81 -3.34 -8.53
C ARG A 91 -21.44 -2.19 -7.77
N THR A 92 -21.65 -2.41 -6.47
CA THR A 92 -22.16 -1.36 -5.57
C THR A 92 -21.02 -0.65 -4.85
N ALA A 93 -21.34 0.45 -4.18
CA ALA A 93 -20.42 1.18 -3.32
C ALA A 93 -20.11 0.45 -2.00
N ASN A 94 -20.82 -0.65 -1.69
CA ASN A 94 -20.68 -1.44 -0.46
C ASN A 94 -19.46 -2.40 -0.50
N ARG A 95 -18.45 -2.09 -1.32
CA ARG A 95 -17.15 -2.76 -1.26
C ARG A 95 -16.55 -2.60 0.13
N HIS A 96 -16.01 -3.70 0.67
CA HIS A 96 -15.25 -3.66 1.91
C HIS A 96 -13.98 -4.51 1.81
N ASP A 97 -12.84 -3.90 2.17
CA ASP A 97 -11.54 -4.55 2.14
C ASP A 97 -11.13 -4.96 3.56
N PHE A 98 -10.93 -6.26 3.76
CA PHE A 98 -10.37 -6.83 4.99
C PHE A 98 -8.85 -7.00 4.77
N ALA A 99 -8.08 -5.98 5.10
CA ALA A 99 -6.64 -5.98 4.96
C ALA A 99 -5.96 -6.88 6.01
N MET A 100 -4.83 -7.47 5.62
CA MET A 100 -3.93 -8.11 6.56
C MET A 100 -3.31 -7.04 7.46
N ARG A 101 -3.36 -7.23 8.76
CA ARG A 101 -2.58 -6.39 9.65
C ARG A 101 -1.10 -6.71 9.43
N PRO A 102 -0.24 -5.75 9.11
CA PRO A 102 1.18 -5.99 9.03
C PRO A 102 1.70 -6.45 10.40
N PRO A 103 2.76 -7.28 10.44
CA PRO A 103 3.47 -7.54 11.69
C PRO A 103 4.02 -6.21 12.23
N GLU A 104 4.53 -6.23 13.46
CA GLU A 104 5.22 -5.08 14.01
C GLU A 104 6.36 -4.63 13.07
N THR A 105 6.36 -3.33 12.75
CA THR A 105 7.33 -2.69 11.85
C THR A 105 8.14 -1.63 12.60
N VAL A 106 9.08 -1.00 11.91
CA VAL A 106 9.81 0.16 12.45
C VAL A 106 8.86 1.28 12.87
N LEU A 107 7.71 1.45 12.20
CA LEU A 107 6.72 2.48 12.54
C LEU A 107 6.18 2.30 13.96
N ASN A 108 5.86 1.06 14.36
CA ASN A 108 5.38 0.76 15.70
C ASN A 108 6.44 1.06 16.77
N ARG A 109 7.72 0.81 16.48
CA ARG A 109 8.82 1.11 17.38
C ARG A 109 9.06 2.61 17.53
N LEU A 110 8.99 3.34 16.42
CA LEU A 110 9.08 4.79 16.41
C LEU A 110 7.98 5.41 17.27
N GLU A 111 6.73 4.99 17.05
CA GLU A 111 5.59 5.44 17.83
C GLU A 111 5.77 5.13 19.32
N ALA A 112 6.19 3.90 19.68
CA ALA A 112 6.45 3.49 21.05
C ALA A 112 7.61 4.28 21.71
N ALA A 113 8.57 4.77 20.91
CA ALA A 113 9.67 5.63 21.36
C ALA A 113 9.29 7.13 21.42
N GLY A 114 8.03 7.48 21.15
CA GLY A 114 7.54 8.86 21.21
C GLY A 114 7.81 9.69 19.95
N VAL A 115 8.28 9.07 18.85
CA VAL A 115 8.41 9.73 17.56
C VAL A 115 7.01 9.87 16.95
N GLU A 116 6.67 11.05 16.47
CA GLU A 116 5.43 11.27 15.73
C GLU A 116 5.55 10.69 14.33
N THR A 117 4.74 9.69 14.03
CA THR A 117 4.75 9.00 12.73
C THR A 117 3.54 9.41 11.89
N ILE A 118 3.76 10.15 10.82
CA ILE A 118 2.70 10.67 9.94
C ILE A 118 2.80 10.01 8.58
N GLY A 119 1.77 9.26 8.21
CA GLY A 119 1.62 8.66 6.89
C GLY A 119 0.82 9.57 5.95
N VAL A 120 1.40 9.94 4.80
CA VAL A 120 0.75 10.75 3.75
C VAL A 120 0.50 9.89 2.51
N GLY A 121 -0.64 10.07 1.88
CA GLY A 121 -1.06 9.27 0.73
C GLY A 121 -1.63 7.91 1.14
N LYS A 122 -1.18 6.84 0.51
CA LYS A 122 -1.66 5.46 0.80
C LYS A 122 -0.98 4.79 2.00
N ILE A 123 -0.06 5.45 2.70
CA ILE A 123 0.70 4.83 3.79
C ILE A 123 -0.23 4.27 4.87
N GLY A 124 -1.27 5.01 5.24
CA GLY A 124 -2.27 4.54 6.20
C GLY A 124 -2.96 3.25 5.78
N ASP A 125 -3.31 3.13 4.51
CA ASP A 125 -3.96 1.94 3.95
C ASP A 125 -2.98 0.76 3.90
N ILE A 126 -1.75 0.99 3.47
CA ILE A 126 -0.70 -0.05 3.32
C ILE A 126 -0.39 -0.67 4.69
N PHE A 127 -0.22 0.15 5.71
CA PHE A 127 0.10 -0.31 7.07
C PHE A 127 -1.15 -0.54 7.93
N SER A 128 -2.36 -0.41 7.39
CA SER A 128 -3.62 -0.54 8.14
C SER A 128 -3.65 0.34 9.39
N GLY A 129 -3.06 1.52 9.31
CA GLY A 129 -2.90 2.48 10.41
C GLY A 129 -1.93 2.05 11.51
N SER A 130 -1.29 0.87 11.41
CA SER A 130 -0.40 0.34 12.44
C SER A 130 0.90 1.14 12.54
N GLY A 131 1.23 1.62 13.74
CA GLY A 131 2.44 2.40 14.00
C GLY A 131 2.40 3.83 13.43
N LEU A 132 1.21 4.35 13.12
CA LEU A 132 1.03 5.72 12.66
C LEU A 132 0.28 6.55 13.70
N SER A 133 0.88 7.65 14.14
CA SER A 133 0.23 8.65 14.99
C SER A 133 -0.88 9.37 14.21
N GLN A 134 -0.67 9.56 12.89
CA GLN A 134 -1.63 10.21 12.00
C GLN A 134 -1.55 9.63 10.58
N SER A 135 -2.71 9.53 9.92
CA SER A 135 -2.82 9.17 8.51
C SER A 135 -3.55 10.27 7.74
N LEU A 136 -2.92 10.76 6.67
CA LEU A 136 -3.39 11.85 5.82
C LEU A 136 -3.52 11.35 4.38
N PRO A 137 -4.65 10.73 4.01
CA PRO A 137 -4.84 10.22 2.67
C PRO A 137 -4.87 11.35 1.65
N THR A 138 -4.23 11.15 0.49
CA THR A 138 -4.22 12.09 -0.63
C THR A 138 -4.59 11.38 -1.94
N LYS A 139 -5.12 12.14 -2.89
CA LYS A 139 -5.63 11.61 -4.17
C LYS A 139 -4.71 11.86 -5.34
N SER A 140 -3.67 12.67 -5.16
CA SER A 140 -2.72 13.05 -6.22
C SER A 140 -1.35 13.42 -5.64
N ASN A 141 -0.32 13.46 -6.49
CA ASN A 141 1.00 13.96 -6.10
C ASN A 141 0.92 15.43 -5.63
N ALA A 142 0.15 16.27 -6.33
CA ALA A 142 -0.01 17.68 -5.95
C ALA A 142 -0.61 17.84 -4.54
N GLU A 143 -1.62 17.04 -4.18
CA GLU A 143 -2.20 17.04 -2.84
C GLU A 143 -1.21 16.50 -1.79
N GLY A 144 -0.41 15.48 -2.15
CA GLY A 144 0.67 14.95 -1.33
C GLY A 144 1.74 16.00 -1.05
N CYS A 145 2.22 16.69 -2.07
CA CYS A 145 3.20 17.77 -1.96
C CYS A 145 2.68 18.95 -1.11
N ALA A 146 1.43 19.37 -1.33
CA ALA A 146 0.81 20.42 -0.51
C ALA A 146 0.66 20.01 0.96
N THR A 147 0.37 18.75 1.23
CA THR A 147 0.31 18.20 2.58
C THR A 147 1.69 18.22 3.24
N MET A 148 2.73 17.83 2.49
CA MET A 148 4.11 17.91 2.97
C MET A 148 4.56 19.35 3.25
N ASP A 149 4.19 20.31 2.38
CA ASP A 149 4.49 21.74 2.60
C ASP A 149 3.93 22.22 3.94
N ARG A 150 2.69 21.87 4.24
CA ARG A 150 2.06 22.21 5.52
C ARG A 150 2.80 21.58 6.70
N LEU A 151 3.11 20.29 6.62
CA LEU A 151 3.81 19.57 7.70
C LEU A 151 5.24 20.08 7.91
N LEU A 152 5.96 20.44 6.85
CA LEU A 152 7.31 21.00 6.92
C LEU A 152 7.34 22.43 7.47
N ALA A 153 6.24 23.17 7.35
CA ALA A 153 6.10 24.51 7.94
C ALA A 153 5.77 24.49 9.44
N GLU A 154 5.37 23.36 9.98
CA GLU A 154 5.10 23.19 11.41
C GLU A 154 6.41 23.08 12.20
N ASN A 155 6.38 23.54 13.46
CA ASN A 155 7.50 23.36 14.40
C ASN A 155 7.07 22.30 15.45
N PRO A 156 7.39 21.02 15.26
CA PRO A 156 6.93 19.97 16.16
C PRO A 156 7.69 19.97 17.49
N ASP A 157 6.97 19.68 18.57
CA ASP A 157 7.54 19.59 19.93
C ASP A 157 8.35 18.28 20.16
N ARG A 158 8.33 17.35 19.20
CA ARG A 158 8.97 16.04 19.29
C ARG A 158 9.52 15.57 17.93
N PRO A 159 10.46 14.62 17.93
CA PRO A 159 10.96 14.03 16.69
C PRO A 159 9.81 13.50 15.84
N ARG A 160 9.92 13.64 14.52
CA ARG A 160 8.84 13.31 13.58
C ARG A 160 9.35 12.53 12.38
N LEU A 161 8.63 11.47 12.00
CA LEU A 161 8.76 10.81 10.71
C LEU A 161 7.60 11.22 9.80
N LEU A 162 7.90 11.81 8.65
CA LEU A 162 6.95 12.03 7.56
C LEU A 162 7.16 10.96 6.50
N PHE A 163 6.23 10.03 6.38
CA PHE A 163 6.31 8.94 5.40
C PHE A 163 5.27 9.17 4.30
N THR A 164 5.72 9.53 3.11
CA THR A 164 4.85 9.99 2.03
C THR A 164 4.88 9.03 0.84
N ASN A 165 3.70 8.67 0.34
CA ASN A 165 3.52 7.96 -0.91
C ASN A 165 2.87 8.89 -1.95
N LEU A 166 3.59 9.18 -3.04
CA LEU A 166 3.10 9.97 -4.16
C LEU A 166 2.50 9.03 -5.21
N VAL A 167 1.19 9.07 -5.34
CA VAL A 167 0.38 8.00 -5.96
C VAL A 167 0.27 8.06 -7.48
N ASP A 168 0.49 9.22 -8.11
CA ASP A 168 0.20 9.43 -9.53
C ASP A 168 1.17 8.69 -10.44
N PHE A 169 2.44 8.53 -10.02
CA PHE A 169 3.46 7.79 -10.77
C PHE A 169 2.97 6.42 -11.16
N ASP A 170 2.42 5.70 -10.20
CA ASP A 170 1.87 4.36 -10.39
C ASP A 170 0.48 4.40 -11.04
N MET A 171 -0.46 5.12 -10.41
CA MET A 171 -1.89 5.06 -10.76
C MET A 171 -2.24 5.70 -12.10
N LEU A 172 -1.66 6.88 -12.38
CA LEU A 172 -2.01 7.65 -13.57
C LEU A 172 -1.10 7.36 -14.76
N TYR A 173 0.18 7.05 -14.51
CA TYR A 173 1.17 6.98 -15.57
C TYR A 173 1.77 5.59 -15.74
N GLY A 174 2.13 4.90 -14.66
CA GLY A 174 2.72 3.57 -14.69
C GLY A 174 1.75 2.53 -15.25
N HIS A 175 0.64 2.28 -14.58
CA HIS A 175 -0.38 1.33 -15.01
C HIS A 175 -1.08 1.69 -16.32
N ARG A 176 -1.10 2.97 -16.68
CA ARG A 176 -1.73 3.46 -17.92
C ARG A 176 -0.76 3.56 -19.10
N ARG A 177 0.50 3.21 -18.87
CA ARG A 177 1.54 3.23 -19.90
C ARG A 177 1.64 4.60 -20.59
N ASP A 178 1.68 5.67 -19.80
CA ASP A 178 1.90 7.05 -20.25
C ASP A 178 3.31 7.54 -19.85
N PRO A 179 4.36 7.24 -20.65
CA PRO A 179 5.72 7.67 -20.34
C PRO A 179 5.89 9.19 -20.37
N ALA A 180 5.11 9.89 -21.20
CA ALA A 180 5.18 11.35 -21.25
C ALA A 180 4.59 11.98 -19.98
N GLY A 181 3.47 11.46 -19.48
CA GLY A 181 2.88 11.86 -18.21
C GLY A 181 3.80 11.53 -17.02
N TYR A 182 4.42 10.35 -17.04
CA TYR A 182 5.38 9.94 -16.01
C TYR A 182 6.57 10.90 -15.94
N ALA A 183 7.16 11.25 -17.10
CA ALA A 183 8.27 12.21 -17.18
C ALA A 183 7.87 13.60 -16.69
N ARG A 184 6.69 14.11 -17.05
CA ARG A 184 6.18 15.39 -16.53
C ARG A 184 6.02 15.37 -15.02
N ALA A 185 5.45 14.30 -14.46
CA ALA A 185 5.28 14.16 -13.01
C ALA A 185 6.63 14.12 -12.27
N LEU A 186 7.68 13.54 -12.87
CA LEU A 186 9.03 13.59 -12.32
C LEU A 186 9.59 15.01 -12.31
N VAL A 187 9.43 15.77 -13.38
CA VAL A 187 9.86 17.17 -13.46
C VAL A 187 9.10 18.03 -12.44
N GLU A 188 7.78 17.89 -12.35
CA GLU A 188 6.96 18.58 -11.36
C GLU A 188 7.39 18.28 -9.91
N PHE A 189 7.71 17.01 -9.64
CA PHE A 189 8.23 16.61 -8.33
C PHE A 189 9.63 17.21 -8.08
N ASP A 190 10.53 17.19 -9.06
CA ASP A 190 11.89 17.72 -8.95
C ASP A 190 11.88 19.24 -8.69
N ASP A 191 11.04 19.99 -9.41
CA ASP A 191 10.84 21.43 -9.21
C ASP A 191 10.30 21.74 -7.81
N TRP A 192 9.25 21.01 -7.39
CA TRP A 192 8.69 21.14 -6.05
C TRP A 192 9.75 20.85 -4.99
N PHE A 193 10.44 19.73 -5.12
CA PHE A 193 11.41 19.23 -4.16
C PHE A 193 12.65 20.14 -4.10
N GLY A 194 13.19 20.53 -5.26
CA GLY A 194 14.37 21.40 -5.36
C GLY A 194 14.23 22.73 -4.61
N SER A 195 13.00 23.27 -4.59
CA SER A 195 12.71 24.51 -3.83
C SER A 195 12.67 24.32 -2.30
N ARG A 196 12.57 23.08 -1.79
CA ARG A 196 12.53 22.74 -0.35
C ARG A 196 13.89 22.31 0.20
N LEU A 197 14.75 21.76 -0.66
CA LEU A 197 16.08 21.27 -0.27
C LEU A 197 16.92 22.26 0.55
N PRO A 198 16.96 23.57 0.22
CA PRO A 198 17.73 24.55 1.01
C PRO A 198 17.19 24.77 2.42
N GLY A 199 15.91 24.51 2.65
CA GLY A 199 15.25 24.66 3.96
C GLY A 199 15.40 23.47 4.90
N LEU A 200 15.92 22.34 4.43
CA LEU A 200 16.18 21.16 5.26
C LEU A 200 17.49 21.33 6.01
N ASP A 201 17.41 21.36 7.33
CA ASP A 201 18.54 21.53 8.24
C ASP A 201 19.37 20.23 8.43
N SER A 202 20.39 20.31 9.30
CA SER A 202 21.26 19.18 9.65
C SER A 202 20.57 18.12 10.53
N GLU A 203 19.45 18.45 11.15
CA GLU A 203 18.65 17.54 11.98
C GLU A 203 17.61 16.77 11.14
N THR A 204 17.60 16.99 9.83
CA THR A 204 16.67 16.35 8.91
C THR A 204 17.38 15.26 8.08
N LEU A 205 16.92 14.02 8.20
CA LEU A 205 17.26 12.95 7.28
C LEU A 205 16.16 12.85 6.21
N LEU A 206 16.56 13.01 4.95
CA LEU A 206 15.69 12.84 3.80
C LEU A 206 16.04 11.57 3.06
N LEU A 207 15.04 10.75 2.76
CA LEU A 207 15.16 9.56 1.91
C LEU A 207 14.12 9.64 0.78
N ILE A 208 14.55 9.39 -0.45
CA ILE A 208 13.67 9.25 -1.61
C ILE A 208 13.93 7.87 -2.22
N THR A 209 12.88 7.10 -2.36
CA THR A 209 12.91 5.78 -2.98
C THR A 209 11.55 5.46 -3.63
N ALA A 210 11.35 4.25 -4.11
CA ALA A 210 10.03 3.74 -4.51
C ALA A 210 9.80 2.37 -3.87
N ASP A 211 8.56 1.95 -3.80
CA ASP A 211 8.12 0.66 -3.26
C ASP A 211 8.28 -0.48 -4.27
N HIS A 212 8.20 -0.18 -5.58
CA HIS A 212 8.41 -1.10 -6.71
C HIS A 212 8.74 -0.34 -7.98
N GLY A 213 9.14 -1.08 -9.01
CA GLY A 213 9.26 -0.57 -10.38
C GLY A 213 7.90 -0.54 -11.08
N ASN A 214 7.71 0.41 -11.96
CA ASN A 214 6.58 0.46 -12.90
C ASN A 214 7.00 1.21 -14.16
N ASP A 215 7.65 0.49 -15.10
CA ASP A 215 8.10 1.05 -16.38
C ASP A 215 6.88 1.32 -17.28
N PRO A 216 6.56 2.59 -17.57
CA PRO A 216 5.43 2.94 -18.40
C PRO A 216 5.62 2.60 -19.88
N THR A 217 6.81 2.13 -20.29
CA THR A 217 7.09 1.69 -21.67
C THR A 217 6.93 0.18 -21.83
N TRP A 218 6.80 -0.57 -20.72
CA TRP A 218 6.66 -2.02 -20.77
C TRP A 218 5.26 -2.45 -21.20
N ARG A 219 5.16 -3.65 -21.76
CA ARG A 219 3.87 -4.25 -22.15
C ARG A 219 3.00 -4.61 -20.93
N GLY A 220 1.69 -4.68 -21.12
CA GLY A 220 0.73 -5.01 -20.06
C GLY A 220 0.46 -3.82 -19.14
N THR A 221 -0.17 -4.08 -18.02
CA THR A 221 -0.59 -3.05 -17.02
C THR A 221 -0.06 -3.34 -15.62
N ASP A 222 0.74 -4.39 -15.44
CA ASP A 222 1.28 -4.78 -14.14
C ASP A 222 2.57 -4.01 -13.81
N HIS A 223 2.96 -4.06 -12.54
CA HIS A 223 4.26 -3.55 -12.10
C HIS A 223 5.41 -4.27 -12.81
N THR A 224 6.53 -3.62 -12.87
CA THR A 224 7.74 -4.14 -13.52
C THR A 224 8.88 -4.30 -12.51
N ARG A 225 10.04 -4.87 -12.91
CA ARG A 225 11.06 -5.34 -11.98
C ARG A 225 12.33 -4.50 -12.01
N GLU A 226 12.23 -3.25 -12.35
CA GLU A 226 13.34 -2.31 -12.32
C GLU A 226 13.82 -2.08 -10.89
N GLN A 227 15.12 -1.81 -10.77
CA GLN A 227 15.65 -1.27 -9.52
C GLN A 227 15.08 0.11 -9.28
N VAL A 228 14.73 0.39 -8.02
CA VAL A 228 14.20 1.69 -7.61
C VAL A 228 15.33 2.63 -7.20
N PRO A 229 15.15 3.95 -7.32
CA PRO A 229 16.14 4.92 -6.86
C PRO A 229 16.28 4.85 -5.33
N LEU A 230 17.47 5.20 -4.85
CA LEU A 230 17.72 5.44 -3.44
C LEU A 230 18.58 6.69 -3.31
N LEU A 231 17.95 7.78 -2.90
CA LEU A 231 18.61 9.07 -2.68
C LEU A 231 18.53 9.43 -1.20
N MET A 232 19.60 9.97 -0.66
CA MET A 232 19.70 10.39 0.73
C MET A 232 20.32 11.80 0.84
N LYS A 233 19.71 12.64 1.65
CA LYS A 233 20.37 13.85 2.20
C LYS A 233 20.33 13.73 3.72
N GLY A 234 21.49 13.83 4.33
CA GLY A 234 21.68 13.71 5.79
C GLY A 234 23.10 14.07 6.16
N PRO A 235 23.56 13.75 7.37
CA PRO A 235 24.92 14.03 7.82
C PRO A 235 25.96 13.26 7.02
N GLY A 236 27.17 13.80 6.98
CA GLY A 236 28.34 13.17 6.34
C GLY A 236 28.63 13.70 4.94
N MET A 237 29.67 13.12 4.33
CA MET A 237 30.09 13.48 2.98
C MET A 237 29.21 12.79 1.92
N PRO A 238 29.01 13.41 0.76
CA PRO A 238 28.36 12.75 -0.36
C PRO A 238 29.07 11.43 -0.70
N ARG A 239 28.29 10.36 -0.84
CA ARG A 239 28.82 9.04 -1.14
C ARG A 239 27.86 8.24 -2.02
N ASN A 240 28.39 7.25 -2.72
CA ASN A 240 27.60 6.27 -3.41
C ASN A 240 27.10 5.22 -2.39
N LEU A 241 25.79 5.08 -2.24
CA LEU A 241 25.16 4.09 -1.34
C LEU A 241 25.21 2.66 -1.90
N GLY A 242 25.56 2.50 -3.17
CA GLY A 242 25.57 1.22 -3.87
C GLY A 242 24.17 0.63 -4.06
N ALA A 243 24.13 -0.57 -4.62
CA ALA A 243 22.90 -1.36 -4.69
C ALA A 243 22.62 -2.00 -3.33
N ARG A 244 21.35 -1.91 -2.88
CA ARG A 244 20.90 -2.50 -1.63
C ARG A 244 20.15 -3.80 -1.91
N GLU A 245 20.27 -4.75 -0.98
CA GLU A 245 19.67 -6.08 -1.14
C GLU A 245 18.20 -6.12 -0.70
N SER A 246 17.77 -5.17 0.13
CA SER A 246 16.46 -5.20 0.75
C SER A 246 15.91 -3.80 1.03
N PHE A 247 14.60 -3.61 0.85
CA PHE A 247 13.87 -2.43 1.34
C PHE A 247 13.92 -2.29 2.87
N ALA A 248 14.18 -3.37 3.60
CA ALA A 248 14.40 -3.34 5.04
C ALA A 248 15.59 -2.46 5.46
N ASP A 249 16.52 -2.17 4.54
CA ASP A 249 17.65 -1.26 4.77
C ASP A 249 17.18 0.17 5.05
N VAL A 250 16.08 0.60 4.42
CA VAL A 250 15.44 1.90 4.72
C VAL A 250 14.93 1.92 6.15
N ALA A 251 14.23 0.87 6.58
CA ALA A 251 13.73 0.76 7.95
C ALA A 251 14.86 0.75 8.99
N ALA A 252 15.95 0.02 8.72
CA ALA A 252 17.14 -0.01 9.58
C ALA A 252 17.81 1.37 9.68
N THR A 253 17.89 2.09 8.57
CA THR A 253 18.46 3.45 8.52
C THR A 253 17.60 4.45 9.30
N VAL A 254 16.28 4.39 9.14
CA VAL A 254 15.35 5.22 9.92
C VAL A 254 15.43 4.90 11.41
N ALA A 255 15.48 3.61 11.78
CA ALA A 255 15.64 3.21 13.19
C ALA A 255 16.93 3.77 13.80
N GLU A 256 18.07 3.66 13.10
CA GLU A 256 19.35 4.20 13.54
C GLU A 256 19.32 5.72 13.67
N TRP A 257 18.71 6.43 12.72
CA TRP A 257 18.54 7.87 12.77
C TRP A 257 17.85 8.35 14.06
N PHE A 258 16.80 7.65 14.47
CA PHE A 258 16.07 7.97 15.70
C PHE A 258 16.67 7.30 16.95
N GLY A 259 17.84 6.66 16.87
CA GLY A 259 18.49 6.01 18.00
C GLY A 259 17.76 4.76 18.51
N ILE A 260 16.94 4.15 17.68
CA ILE A 260 16.16 2.95 18.02
C ILE A 260 16.96 1.69 17.63
N ASP A 261 17.16 0.78 18.57
CA ASP A 261 17.82 -0.49 18.28
C ASP A 261 16.98 -1.33 17.30
N SER A 262 17.51 -1.49 16.10
CA SER A 262 16.90 -2.34 15.07
C SER A 262 17.01 -3.85 15.37
N ARG A 263 17.90 -4.25 16.31
CA ARG A 263 18.29 -5.64 16.60
C ARG A 263 17.66 -6.25 17.84
N GLY A 264 17.08 -5.47 18.72
CA GLY A 264 16.87 -5.91 20.07
C GLY A 264 15.55 -5.61 20.75
N ALA A 265 14.45 -6.19 20.34
CA ALA A 265 13.44 -6.64 21.27
C ALA A 265 13.01 -8.04 20.84
N ALA A 266 12.89 -8.96 21.80
CA ALA A 266 12.44 -10.32 21.57
C ALA A 266 11.18 -10.32 20.71
N GLY A 267 11.29 -10.76 19.46
CA GLY A 267 10.16 -10.85 18.53
C GLY A 267 10.37 -10.26 17.15
N LEU A 268 11.36 -9.39 16.91
CA LEU A 268 11.66 -8.86 15.58
C LEU A 268 12.88 -9.55 14.94
N ALA A 269 12.88 -10.86 14.90
CA ALA A 269 13.62 -11.63 13.93
C ALA A 269 13.07 -11.30 12.54
N GLY A 270 13.39 -10.11 11.99
CA GLY A 270 12.82 -9.71 10.72
C GLY A 270 13.21 -8.35 10.17
N LEU A 271 13.74 -7.42 10.96
CA LEU A 271 14.42 -6.25 10.40
C LEU A 271 15.86 -6.68 10.04
N ALA A 272 15.97 -7.54 9.05
CA ALA A 272 17.25 -8.01 8.52
C ALA A 272 17.95 -6.92 7.66
N GLY A 273 17.48 -5.68 7.70
CA GLY A 273 18.05 -4.56 6.97
C GLY A 273 19.39 -4.12 7.56
N LYS A 274 20.24 -3.60 6.68
CA LYS A 274 21.50 -2.96 7.05
C LYS A 274 21.35 -1.47 6.82
N SER A 275 21.52 -0.69 7.89
CA SER A 275 21.54 0.77 7.76
C SER A 275 22.64 1.21 6.80
N PHE A 276 22.35 2.29 6.09
CA PHE A 276 23.30 3.00 5.22
C PHE A 276 23.55 4.42 5.73
N LEU A 277 23.31 4.69 7.01
CA LEU A 277 23.54 6.00 7.62
C LEU A 277 25.02 6.28 7.89
N ALA A 278 25.78 5.26 8.28
CA ALA A 278 27.22 5.36 8.60
C ALA A 278 28.13 5.15 7.38
#